data_69ed33be40a10d2c3ebd7a28899ad26c
#
_entry.id   69ed33be40a10d2c3ebd7a28899ad26c
#
_cell.length_a   1.000
_cell.length_b   1.000
_cell.length_c   1.000
_cell.angle_alpha   90.00
_cell.angle_beta   90.00
_cell.angle_gamma   90.00
#
_symmetry.space_group_name_H-M   'P 1'
#
loop_
_entity.id
_entity.type
_entity.pdbx_description
1 polymer ?
#
loop_
_entity_poly.entity_id
_entity_poly.type
_entity_poly.pdbx_seq_one_letter_code
_entity_poly.pdbx_strand_id
1 'polypeptide(L)'
;MQQKADAGKDGFLKNVLLMGISGRIGKNLYRELKSEYNLFAFSSPNQEDDDLDITFLKKDLFILPEVEEALEDVDIVIFFEDPIMRLNRMTQGKFYDIYSLIADNIARASQLNGVEQIIYVADEISSGETVKILGAYGTPVEVTETPVKRYGKNLSYKASDYNNVRSIQKAPLPEGWSVKKAANYYFEWLNEILYNVVNVVAENGQYKIYVTKLDQPVLVATYDAEESVDDIEIFQITGGMLSKKQPNKIARLEFRRLGNKEAFIMALHDFEPNLPWGIYVFTQAPLHALVNRIYQVEMIISRHEYRE
;
A
#
# COMPACT_ATOMS: atom_id res chain seq x y z
N MET A 1 -11.32 16.81 -33.75
CA MET A 1 -11.14 15.55 -34.47
C MET A 1 -11.45 14.46 -33.45
N GLN A 2 -12.66 13.87 -33.59
CA GLN A 2 -13.06 12.76 -32.73
C GLN A 2 -12.34 11.50 -33.25
N GLN A 3 -11.35 11.00 -32.51
CA GLN A 3 -10.93 9.62 -32.70
C GLN A 3 -12.03 8.73 -32.12
N LYS A 4 -12.69 7.97 -33.00
CA LYS A 4 -13.58 6.89 -32.60
C LYS A 4 -12.80 5.92 -31.73
N ALA A 5 -13.34 5.62 -30.56
CA ALA A 5 -12.86 4.53 -29.72
C ALA A 5 -12.77 3.26 -30.58
N ASP A 6 -11.61 2.61 -30.53
CA ASP A 6 -11.38 1.34 -31.21
C ASP A 6 -12.20 0.26 -30.47
N ALA A 7 -13.33 -0.15 -31.06
CA ALA A 7 -14.06 -1.31 -30.57
C ALA A 7 -13.12 -2.53 -30.68
N GLY A 8 -12.90 -3.24 -29.58
CA GLY A 8 -12.12 -4.47 -29.59
C GLY A 8 -12.56 -5.43 -30.67
N LYS A 9 -11.67 -6.28 -31.15
CA LYS A 9 -11.83 -7.15 -32.32
C LYS A 9 -13.08 -8.06 -32.32
N ASP A 10 -13.82 -8.14 -31.20
CA ASP A 10 -14.99 -9.02 -31.03
C ASP A 10 -16.29 -8.30 -30.67
N GLY A 11 -16.38 -6.98 -30.81
CA GLY A 11 -17.60 -6.23 -30.56
C GLY A 11 -18.01 -6.06 -29.08
N PHE A 12 -17.19 -6.50 -28.13
CA PHE A 12 -17.38 -6.26 -26.70
C PHE A 12 -16.75 -4.94 -26.29
N LEU A 13 -17.41 -4.25 -25.32
CA LEU A 13 -16.85 -3.04 -24.72
C LEU A 13 -15.63 -3.42 -23.88
N LYS A 14 -14.56 -2.60 -23.92
CA LYS A 14 -13.40 -2.79 -23.07
C LYS A 14 -13.74 -2.55 -21.60
N ASN A 15 -13.11 -3.33 -20.73
CA ASN A 15 -13.20 -3.24 -19.29
C ASN A 15 -12.19 -2.22 -18.76
N VAL A 16 -12.68 -1.13 -18.17
CA VAL A 16 -11.85 -0.02 -17.70
C VAL A 16 -11.98 0.14 -16.20
N LEU A 17 -10.87 0.03 -15.49
CA LEU A 17 -10.80 0.24 -14.06
C LEU A 17 -10.47 1.69 -13.73
N LEU A 18 -11.33 2.34 -12.96
CA LEU A 18 -11.07 3.63 -12.32
C LEU A 18 -10.57 3.41 -10.88
N MET A 19 -9.53 4.13 -10.47
CA MET A 19 -9.01 4.04 -9.08
C MET A 19 -10.05 4.41 -8.02
N GLY A 20 -11.09 5.14 -8.38
CA GLY A 20 -12.23 5.46 -7.54
C GLY A 20 -13.15 6.45 -8.23
N ILE A 21 -14.39 6.57 -7.74
CA ILE A 21 -15.39 7.48 -8.31
C ILE A 21 -15.92 8.50 -7.31
N SER A 22 -15.49 8.45 -6.05
CA SER A 22 -15.95 9.39 -5.00
C SER A 22 -15.36 10.79 -5.17
N GLY A 23 -14.19 10.90 -5.77
CA GLY A 23 -13.49 12.14 -6.04
C GLY A 23 -14.00 12.87 -7.30
N ARG A 24 -13.52 14.11 -7.52
CA ARG A 24 -13.91 14.92 -8.67
C ARG A 24 -13.42 14.34 -10.00
N ILE A 25 -12.19 13.80 -10.03
CA ILE A 25 -11.61 13.18 -11.23
C ILE A 25 -12.44 11.96 -11.58
N GLY A 26 -12.62 11.01 -10.66
CA GLY A 26 -13.37 9.79 -10.88
C GLY A 26 -14.82 10.03 -11.32
N LYS A 27 -15.53 10.99 -10.71
CA LYS A 27 -16.90 11.36 -11.12
C LYS A 27 -16.98 11.90 -12.54
N ASN A 28 -16.01 12.69 -12.96
CA ASN A 28 -15.99 13.21 -14.32
C ASN A 28 -15.65 12.11 -15.32
N LEU A 29 -14.64 11.28 -15.05
CA LEU A 29 -14.28 10.13 -15.88
C LEU A 29 -15.48 9.17 -16.02
N TYR A 30 -16.17 8.84 -14.94
CA TYR A 30 -17.37 8.01 -15.00
C TYR A 30 -18.42 8.56 -15.97
N ARG A 31 -18.71 9.86 -15.90
CA ARG A 31 -19.72 10.48 -16.79
C ARG A 31 -19.33 10.43 -18.26
N GLU A 32 -18.07 10.61 -18.56
CA GLU A 32 -17.54 10.61 -19.92
C GLU A 32 -17.44 9.20 -20.51
N LEU A 33 -17.10 8.20 -19.68
CA LEU A 33 -16.73 6.87 -20.15
C LEU A 33 -17.85 5.83 -20.07
N LYS A 34 -18.87 6.03 -19.23
CA LYS A 34 -19.92 5.02 -18.95
C LYS A 34 -20.72 4.54 -20.15
N SER A 35 -20.77 5.30 -21.25
CA SER A 35 -21.49 4.91 -22.47
C SER A 35 -20.62 4.14 -23.47
N GLU A 36 -19.31 4.09 -23.29
CA GLU A 36 -18.36 3.54 -24.25
C GLU A 36 -17.55 2.36 -23.67
N TYR A 37 -17.56 2.17 -22.35
CA TYR A 37 -16.75 1.16 -21.65
C TYR A 37 -17.55 0.46 -20.55
N ASN A 38 -17.16 -0.77 -20.24
CA ASN A 38 -17.57 -1.43 -19.00
C ASN A 38 -16.70 -0.88 -17.86
N LEU A 39 -17.30 -0.20 -16.90
CA LEU A 39 -16.55 0.47 -15.86
C LEU A 39 -16.49 -0.35 -14.58
N PHE A 40 -15.31 -0.39 -14.00
CA PHE A 40 -15.01 -0.94 -12.69
C PHE A 40 -14.40 0.15 -11.81
N ALA A 41 -14.63 0.09 -10.50
CA ALA A 41 -13.96 0.97 -9.56
C ALA A 41 -13.74 0.29 -8.22
N PHE A 42 -12.62 0.59 -7.58
CA PHE A 42 -12.44 0.22 -6.18
C PHE A 42 -13.43 0.98 -5.30
N SER A 43 -14.02 0.29 -4.36
CA SER A 43 -14.97 0.86 -3.40
C SER A 43 -14.53 0.60 -1.97
N SER A 44 -14.94 1.49 -1.05
CA SER A 44 -14.88 1.16 0.36
C SER A 44 -15.91 0.07 0.69
N PRO A 45 -15.70 -0.78 1.74
CA PRO A 45 -16.63 -1.84 2.11
C PRO A 45 -18.07 -1.37 2.39
N ASN A 46 -18.24 -0.09 2.72
CA ASN A 46 -19.52 0.53 3.09
C ASN A 46 -20.11 1.42 1.98
N GLN A 47 -19.57 1.34 0.77
CA GLN A 47 -20.12 2.10 -0.36
C GLN A 47 -21.19 1.24 -1.04
N GLU A 48 -22.44 1.66 -0.90
CA GLU A 48 -23.59 1.18 -1.66
C GLU A 48 -24.04 2.34 -2.55
N ASP A 49 -23.80 2.23 -3.83
CA ASP A 49 -24.30 3.19 -4.84
C ASP A 49 -24.99 2.37 -5.92
N ASP A 50 -26.24 1.95 -5.64
CA ASP A 50 -27.05 1.11 -6.54
C ASP A 50 -27.49 1.84 -7.82
N ASP A 51 -27.30 3.16 -7.88
CA ASP A 51 -27.78 3.99 -9.02
C ASP A 51 -26.69 4.21 -10.10
N LEU A 52 -25.51 3.64 -9.96
CA LEU A 52 -24.42 3.84 -10.91
C LEU A 52 -24.20 2.60 -11.77
N ASP A 53 -24.10 2.82 -13.09
CA ASP A 53 -23.73 1.79 -14.08
C ASP A 53 -22.21 1.55 -14.02
N ILE A 54 -21.74 0.93 -12.92
CA ILE A 54 -20.35 0.62 -12.64
C ILE A 54 -20.25 -0.59 -11.68
N THR A 55 -19.31 -1.47 -11.95
CA THR A 55 -19.03 -2.61 -11.06
C THR A 55 -18.07 -2.19 -9.95
N PHE A 56 -18.53 -2.26 -8.70
CA PHE A 56 -17.69 -1.97 -7.54
C PHE A 56 -16.88 -3.18 -7.08
N LEU A 57 -15.56 -3.02 -7.05
CA LEU A 57 -14.62 -4.01 -6.54
C LEU A 57 -14.35 -3.75 -5.06
N LYS A 58 -14.89 -4.62 -4.19
CA LYS A 58 -14.71 -4.55 -2.73
C LYS A 58 -13.37 -5.19 -2.32
N LYS A 59 -12.26 -4.66 -2.84
CA LYS A 59 -10.90 -5.17 -2.65
C LYS A 59 -10.01 -4.11 -2.01
N ASP A 60 -8.99 -4.53 -1.28
CA ASP A 60 -8.04 -3.65 -0.62
C ASP A 60 -6.85 -3.35 -1.56
N LEU A 61 -6.74 -2.11 -2.02
CA LEU A 61 -5.66 -1.63 -2.89
C LEU A 61 -4.24 -1.80 -2.33
N PHE A 62 -4.13 -2.01 -1.02
CA PHE A 62 -2.85 -2.18 -0.35
C PHE A 62 -2.38 -3.63 -0.29
N ILE A 63 -3.23 -4.56 -0.67
CA ILE A 63 -3.00 -6.00 -0.59
C ILE A 63 -2.82 -6.53 -2.01
N LEU A 64 -1.59 -6.88 -2.38
CA LEU A 64 -1.26 -7.26 -3.77
C LEU A 64 -2.16 -8.38 -4.31
N PRO A 65 -2.37 -9.53 -3.64
CA PRO A 65 -3.27 -10.58 -4.15
C PRO A 65 -4.71 -10.10 -4.40
N GLU A 66 -5.23 -9.17 -3.57
CA GLU A 66 -6.57 -8.60 -3.79
C GLU A 66 -6.63 -7.69 -5.03
N VAL A 67 -5.53 -6.99 -5.33
CA VAL A 67 -5.41 -6.16 -6.54
C VAL A 67 -5.21 -7.04 -7.77
N GLU A 68 -4.46 -8.13 -7.67
CA GLU A 68 -4.29 -9.11 -8.74
C GLU A 68 -5.63 -9.71 -9.15
N GLU A 69 -6.44 -10.17 -8.20
CA GLU A 69 -7.81 -10.65 -8.44
C GLU A 69 -8.72 -9.57 -9.05
N ALA A 70 -8.58 -8.32 -8.60
CA ALA A 70 -9.39 -7.21 -9.09
C ALA A 70 -9.10 -6.85 -10.57
N LEU A 71 -7.92 -7.22 -11.08
CA LEU A 71 -7.50 -6.90 -12.45
C LEU A 71 -7.64 -8.07 -13.43
N GLU A 72 -8.17 -9.25 -13.03
CA GLU A 72 -8.28 -10.43 -13.88
C GLU A 72 -8.97 -10.18 -15.23
N ASP A 73 -10.01 -9.33 -15.25
CA ASP A 73 -10.80 -9.04 -16.45
C ASP A 73 -10.64 -7.57 -16.92
N VAL A 74 -9.59 -6.88 -16.50
CA VAL A 74 -9.39 -5.46 -16.81
C VAL A 74 -8.48 -5.27 -18.02
N ASP A 75 -8.94 -4.53 -19.02
CA ASP A 75 -8.16 -4.18 -20.22
C ASP A 75 -7.32 -2.92 -20.00
N ILE A 76 -7.90 -1.91 -19.34
CA ILE A 76 -7.28 -0.59 -19.14
C ILE A 76 -7.44 -0.14 -17.70
N VAL A 77 -6.36 0.34 -17.10
CA VAL A 77 -6.39 0.98 -15.78
C VAL A 77 -6.25 2.49 -15.93
N ILE A 78 -7.18 3.26 -15.36
CA ILE A 78 -7.04 4.72 -15.22
C ILE A 78 -6.61 5.02 -13.79
N PHE A 79 -5.33 5.29 -13.62
CA PHE A 79 -4.71 5.58 -12.34
C PHE A 79 -4.71 7.08 -12.05
N PHE A 80 -5.17 7.46 -10.89
CA PHE A 80 -5.04 8.82 -10.34
C PHE A 80 -4.95 8.76 -8.83
N GLU A 81 -4.28 9.73 -8.24
CA GLU A 81 -4.07 9.78 -6.80
C GLU A 81 -5.30 10.40 -6.12
N ASP A 82 -6.16 9.59 -5.51
CA ASP A 82 -7.34 10.08 -4.76
C ASP A 82 -7.09 9.97 -3.25
N PRO A 83 -7.07 11.08 -2.50
CA PRO A 83 -6.78 11.07 -1.06
C PRO A 83 -7.86 10.40 -0.19
N ILE A 84 -8.98 9.98 -0.76
CA ILE A 84 -10.16 9.50 -0.02
C ILE A 84 -10.09 8.01 0.32
N MET A 85 -9.19 7.23 -0.29
CA MET A 85 -9.13 5.79 -0.07
C MET A 85 -8.51 5.43 1.28
N ARG A 86 -9.30 5.45 2.34
CA ARG A 86 -8.93 4.94 3.67
C ARG A 86 -9.82 3.78 4.05
N LEU A 87 -9.23 2.59 4.09
CA LEU A 87 -9.91 1.36 4.51
C LEU A 87 -9.70 1.04 6.00
N ASN A 88 -8.83 1.76 6.69
CA ASN A 88 -8.44 1.55 8.07
C ASN A 88 -8.84 2.72 8.97
N ARG A 89 -9.06 2.45 10.26
CA ARG A 89 -9.35 3.49 11.24
C ARG A 89 -8.21 4.49 11.39
N MET A 90 -6.96 4.01 11.30
CA MET A 90 -5.77 4.86 11.30
C MET A 90 -4.83 4.41 10.19
N THR A 91 -4.39 5.34 9.36
CA THR A 91 -3.31 5.14 8.41
C THR A 91 -2.18 6.11 8.73
N GLN A 92 -1.00 5.57 9.04
CA GLN A 92 0.23 6.32 9.28
C GLN A 92 1.12 6.21 8.05
N GLY A 93 1.42 7.32 7.41
CA GLY A 93 2.27 7.36 6.22
C GLY A 93 2.19 8.71 5.54
N LYS A 94 3.21 9.03 4.76
CA LYS A 94 3.15 10.18 3.87
C LYS A 94 2.30 9.83 2.65
N PHE A 95 1.64 10.82 2.08
CA PHE A 95 0.84 10.66 0.88
C PHE A 95 1.60 9.92 -0.24
N TYR A 96 2.80 10.35 -0.54
CA TYR A 96 3.63 9.73 -1.58
C TYR A 96 4.10 8.31 -1.25
N ASP A 97 4.32 7.98 0.02
CA ASP A 97 4.69 6.61 0.43
C ASP A 97 3.51 5.66 0.19
N ILE A 98 2.30 6.12 0.55
CA ILE A 98 1.05 5.39 0.36
C ILE A 98 0.80 5.12 -1.12
N TYR A 99 0.89 6.15 -1.96
CA TYR A 99 0.66 5.99 -3.40
C TYR A 99 1.77 5.25 -4.12
N SER A 100 3.00 5.25 -3.61
CA SER A 100 4.07 4.40 -4.13
C SER A 100 3.72 2.91 -3.98
N LEU A 101 3.14 2.50 -2.84
CA LEU A 101 2.70 1.12 -2.63
C LEU A 101 1.51 0.76 -3.54
N ILE A 102 0.51 1.63 -3.64
CA ILE A 102 -0.66 1.40 -4.50
C ILE A 102 -0.22 1.30 -5.98
N ALA A 103 0.64 2.20 -6.43
CA ALA A 103 1.16 2.18 -7.80
C ALA A 103 1.96 0.90 -8.10
N ASP A 104 2.75 0.41 -7.13
CA ASP A 104 3.49 -0.85 -7.29
C ASP A 104 2.54 -2.06 -7.36
N ASN A 105 1.49 -2.09 -6.55
CA ASN A 105 0.45 -3.13 -6.63
C ASN A 105 -0.25 -3.13 -7.98
N ILE A 106 -0.69 -1.97 -8.45
CA ILE A 106 -1.36 -1.84 -9.77
C ILE A 106 -0.41 -2.25 -10.89
N ALA A 107 0.85 -1.83 -10.85
CA ALA A 107 1.81 -2.15 -11.89
C ALA A 107 2.11 -3.66 -11.97
N ARG A 108 2.30 -4.33 -10.82
CA ARG A 108 2.50 -5.79 -10.75
C ARG A 108 1.28 -6.56 -11.23
N ALA A 109 0.10 -6.19 -10.71
CA ALA A 109 -1.16 -6.82 -11.10
C ALA A 109 -1.50 -6.60 -12.57
N SER A 110 -1.20 -5.42 -13.11
CA SER A 110 -1.39 -5.12 -14.54
C SER A 110 -0.50 -6.00 -15.43
N GLN A 111 0.75 -6.18 -15.05
CA GLN A 111 1.67 -7.04 -15.79
C GLN A 111 1.23 -8.52 -15.71
N LEU A 112 0.83 -8.99 -14.52
CA LEU A 112 0.39 -10.35 -14.29
C LEU A 112 -0.85 -10.69 -15.12
N ASN A 113 -1.83 -9.79 -15.17
CA ASN A 113 -3.12 -9.98 -15.84
C ASN A 113 -3.14 -9.53 -17.30
N GLY A 114 -2.01 -9.06 -17.85
CA GLY A 114 -1.92 -8.65 -19.24
C GLY A 114 -2.74 -7.40 -19.58
N VAL A 115 -2.90 -6.47 -18.62
CA VAL A 115 -3.53 -5.16 -18.86
C VAL A 115 -2.82 -4.46 -20.01
N GLU A 116 -3.60 -4.00 -21.00
CA GLU A 116 -3.07 -3.43 -22.24
C GLU A 116 -2.34 -2.10 -21.99
N GLN A 117 -2.88 -1.29 -21.05
CA GLN A 117 -2.39 0.07 -20.82
C GLN A 117 -2.80 0.59 -19.45
N ILE A 118 -1.90 1.37 -18.84
CA ILE A 118 -2.20 2.21 -17.67
C ILE A 118 -2.23 3.67 -18.12
N ILE A 119 -3.32 4.36 -17.91
CA ILE A 119 -3.45 5.81 -18.15
C ILE A 119 -3.28 6.51 -16.81
N TYR A 120 -2.18 7.24 -16.63
CA TYR A 120 -1.95 8.02 -15.43
C TYR A 120 -2.46 9.45 -15.58
N VAL A 121 -3.47 9.80 -14.82
CA VAL A 121 -4.04 11.16 -14.80
C VAL A 121 -3.27 11.98 -13.76
N ALA A 122 -2.27 12.70 -14.22
CA ALA A 122 -1.43 13.56 -13.40
C ALA A 122 -2.13 14.87 -13.02
N ASP A 123 -1.80 15.40 -11.84
CA ASP A 123 -2.22 16.73 -11.38
C ASP A 123 -1.04 17.49 -10.72
N GLU A 124 -1.30 18.65 -10.12
CA GLU A 124 -0.28 19.53 -9.53
C GLU A 124 0.57 18.87 -8.42
N ILE A 125 0.07 17.79 -7.78
CA ILE A 125 0.79 17.09 -6.71
C ILE A 125 1.35 15.73 -7.17
N SER A 126 1.13 15.39 -8.43
CA SER A 126 1.62 14.14 -9.01
C SER A 126 3.14 14.10 -9.08
N SER A 127 3.69 12.94 -8.85
CA SER A 127 5.14 12.74 -8.82
C SER A 127 5.60 11.94 -10.04
N GLY A 128 6.68 12.37 -10.68
CA GLY A 128 7.33 11.58 -11.73
C GLY A 128 7.82 10.21 -11.24
N GLU A 129 7.92 9.99 -9.94
CA GLU A 129 8.22 8.70 -9.34
C GLU A 129 7.06 7.71 -9.52
N THR A 130 5.80 8.17 -9.37
CA THR A 130 4.61 7.32 -9.59
C THR A 130 4.61 6.75 -11.01
N VAL A 131 4.92 7.57 -12.01
CA VAL A 131 5.02 7.11 -13.41
C VAL A 131 6.09 6.03 -13.58
N LYS A 132 7.25 6.22 -12.96
CA LYS A 132 8.34 5.22 -12.99
C LYS A 132 7.94 3.90 -12.34
N ILE A 133 7.20 3.95 -11.23
CA ILE A 133 6.72 2.75 -10.54
C ILE A 133 5.68 2.04 -11.41
N LEU A 134 4.70 2.77 -11.95
CA LEU A 134 3.65 2.19 -12.81
C LEU A 134 4.23 1.50 -14.05
N GLY A 135 5.25 2.07 -14.67
CA GLY A 135 5.89 1.50 -15.86
C GLY A 135 6.98 0.44 -15.58
N ALA A 136 7.25 0.12 -14.31
CA ALA A 136 8.42 -0.69 -13.95
C ALA A 136 8.35 -2.15 -14.39
N TYR A 137 7.15 -2.68 -14.62
CA TYR A 137 6.92 -4.10 -14.93
C TYR A 137 6.51 -4.35 -16.39
N GLY A 138 6.58 -3.31 -17.25
CA GLY A 138 6.44 -3.46 -18.70
C GLY A 138 5.06 -3.15 -19.27
N THR A 139 4.02 -2.98 -18.45
CA THR A 139 2.73 -2.46 -18.93
C THR A 139 2.91 -1.02 -19.43
N PRO A 140 2.47 -0.67 -20.67
CA PRO A 140 2.58 0.68 -21.20
C PRO A 140 1.88 1.70 -20.31
N VAL A 141 2.54 2.84 -20.04
CA VAL A 141 1.98 3.93 -19.24
C VAL A 141 1.87 5.18 -20.11
N GLU A 142 0.66 5.69 -20.26
CA GLU A 142 0.41 7.00 -20.86
C GLU A 142 0.06 8.02 -19.79
N VAL A 143 0.67 9.19 -19.85
CA VAL A 143 0.44 10.27 -18.89
C VAL A 143 -0.44 11.34 -19.54
N THR A 144 -1.54 11.66 -18.86
CA THR A 144 -2.38 12.81 -19.22
C THR A 144 -2.44 13.78 -18.03
N GLU A 145 -2.50 15.06 -18.33
CA GLU A 145 -2.60 16.10 -17.30
C GLU A 145 -4.04 16.55 -17.12
N THR A 146 -4.42 16.80 -15.89
CA THR A 146 -5.72 17.40 -15.59
C THR A 146 -5.54 18.78 -14.96
N PRO A 147 -6.26 19.81 -15.43
CA PRO A 147 -6.23 21.14 -14.80
C PRO A 147 -7.02 21.18 -13.48
N VAL A 148 -7.46 20.05 -12.97
CA VAL A 148 -8.27 19.99 -11.75
C VAL A 148 -7.43 20.33 -10.52
N LYS A 149 -7.61 21.53 -9.98
CA LYS A 149 -7.05 21.89 -8.67
C LYS A 149 -7.71 21.05 -7.58
N ARG A 150 -6.89 20.33 -6.82
CA ARG A 150 -7.36 19.65 -5.60
C ARG A 150 -7.59 20.70 -4.53
N TYR A 151 -8.83 20.91 -4.15
CA TYR A 151 -9.12 21.63 -2.93
C TYR A 151 -8.82 20.68 -1.74
N GLY A 152 -7.59 20.74 -1.24
CA GLY A 152 -7.27 20.05 0.02
C GLY A 152 -8.09 20.65 1.13
N LYS A 153 -8.76 19.84 1.92
CA LYS A 153 -8.92 19.97 3.36
C LYS A 153 -10.18 19.45 4.03
N ASN A 154 -11.28 19.16 3.36
CA ASN A 154 -12.46 18.67 4.11
C ASN A 154 -12.94 17.32 3.61
N LEU A 155 -12.13 16.32 3.86
CA LEU A 155 -12.54 14.94 3.66
C LEU A 155 -13.08 14.41 4.98
N SER A 156 -14.39 14.37 5.12
CA SER A 156 -15.03 13.61 6.20
C SER A 156 -14.85 12.12 5.88
N TYR A 157 -13.97 11.48 6.62
CA TYR A 157 -13.78 10.04 6.51
C TYR A 157 -14.81 9.33 7.38
N LYS A 158 -15.56 8.39 6.82
CA LYS A 158 -16.18 7.35 7.65
C LYS A 158 -15.04 6.51 8.19
N ALA A 159 -14.86 6.52 9.49
CA ALA A 159 -13.94 5.60 10.14
C ALA A 159 -14.38 4.16 9.84
N SER A 160 -13.42 3.27 9.60
CA SER A 160 -13.69 1.84 9.58
C SER A 160 -14.33 1.42 10.90
N ASP A 161 -15.27 0.48 10.86
CA ASP A 161 -15.89 -0.10 12.07
C ASP A 161 -14.88 -0.91 12.91
N TYR A 162 -13.71 -1.19 12.35
CA TYR A 162 -12.63 -1.91 13.01
C TYR A 162 -11.55 -0.96 13.53
N ASN A 163 -10.99 -1.29 14.70
CA ASN A 163 -9.87 -0.57 15.31
C ASN A 163 -8.52 -0.95 14.66
N ASN A 164 -8.50 -1.10 13.36
CA ASN A 164 -7.30 -1.49 12.63
C ASN A 164 -6.41 -0.30 12.25
N VAL A 165 -5.13 -0.58 12.19
CA VAL A 165 -4.07 0.37 11.88
C VAL A 165 -3.31 -0.12 10.65
N ARG A 166 -2.98 0.81 9.78
CA ARG A 166 -2.02 0.65 8.69
C ARG A 166 -0.90 1.66 8.84
N SER A 167 0.32 1.21 8.58
CA SER A 167 1.50 2.09 8.64
C SER A 167 2.33 1.82 7.40
N ILE A 168 2.63 2.86 6.61
CA ILE A 168 3.34 2.73 5.33
C ILE A 168 4.46 3.77 5.30
N GLN A 169 5.70 3.30 5.19
CA GLN A 169 6.87 4.14 5.09
C GLN A 169 7.76 3.67 3.94
N LYS A 170 8.23 4.63 3.15
CA LYS A 170 9.21 4.42 2.11
C LYS A 170 10.60 4.80 2.63
N ALA A 171 11.58 3.96 2.37
CA ALA A 171 12.98 4.22 2.68
C ALA A 171 13.86 3.88 1.45
N PRO A 172 15.03 4.53 1.30
CA PRO A 172 15.98 4.14 0.27
C PRO A 172 16.53 2.75 0.58
N LEU A 173 16.72 1.93 -0.45
CA LEU A 173 17.41 0.65 -0.31
C LEU A 173 18.91 0.91 -0.49
N PRO A 174 19.78 0.56 0.49
CA PRO A 174 21.22 0.70 0.35
C PRO A 174 21.74 -0.11 -0.84
N GLU A 175 22.79 0.37 -1.47
CA GLU A 175 23.40 -0.28 -2.63
C GLU A 175 23.86 -1.71 -2.28
N GLY A 176 23.57 -2.66 -3.15
CA GLY A 176 23.88 -4.07 -2.92
C GLY A 176 23.02 -4.79 -1.87
N TRP A 177 22.03 -4.12 -1.28
CA TRP A 177 21.10 -4.79 -0.38
C TRP A 177 19.89 -5.37 -1.13
N SER A 178 19.49 -6.58 -0.72
CA SER A 178 18.17 -7.11 -1.02
C SER A 178 17.15 -6.60 0.00
N VAL A 179 15.87 -6.66 -0.35
CA VAL A 179 14.79 -6.34 0.60
C VAL A 179 14.80 -7.31 1.79
N LYS A 180 15.18 -8.56 1.57
CA LYS A 180 15.37 -9.56 2.64
C LYS A 180 16.44 -9.12 3.64
N LYS A 181 17.56 -8.58 3.15
CA LYS A 181 18.60 -8.05 4.03
C LYS A 181 18.06 -6.85 4.83
N ALA A 182 17.33 -5.94 4.21
CA ALA A 182 16.73 -4.80 4.90
C ALA A 182 15.71 -5.25 5.97
N ALA A 183 14.88 -6.24 5.67
CA ALA A 183 13.91 -6.80 6.61
C ALA A 183 14.59 -7.45 7.83
N ASN A 184 15.61 -8.26 7.62
CA ASN A 184 16.36 -8.89 8.72
C ASN A 184 17.09 -7.84 9.57
N TYR A 185 17.75 -6.89 8.90
CA TYR A 185 18.44 -5.78 9.55
C TYR A 185 17.49 -4.94 10.43
N TYR A 186 16.24 -4.76 10.04
CA TYR A 186 15.25 -4.04 10.85
C TYR A 186 15.12 -4.62 12.25
N PHE A 187 15.06 -5.94 12.39
CA PHE A 187 14.94 -6.60 13.69
C PHE A 187 16.24 -6.55 14.50
N GLU A 188 17.40 -6.68 13.84
CA GLU A 188 18.72 -6.53 14.47
C GLU A 188 18.91 -5.10 14.96
N TRP A 189 18.68 -4.12 14.11
CA TRP A 189 18.76 -2.70 14.40
C TRP A 189 17.78 -2.29 15.52
N LEU A 190 16.57 -2.84 15.55
CA LEU A 190 15.60 -2.55 16.59
C LEU A 190 16.13 -2.96 17.98
N ASN A 191 16.87 -4.06 18.05
CA ASN A 191 17.51 -4.55 19.24
C ASN A 191 18.67 -3.64 19.70
N GLU A 192 19.40 -3.06 18.75
CA GLU A 192 20.54 -2.17 19.03
C GLU A 192 20.09 -0.77 19.45
N ILE A 193 19.21 -0.14 18.66
CA ILE A 193 18.80 1.26 18.89
C ILE A 193 17.98 1.45 20.17
N LEU A 194 17.22 0.43 20.56
CA LEU A 194 16.42 0.43 21.77
C LEU A 194 17.06 -0.42 22.89
N TYR A 195 18.39 -0.53 22.87
CA TYR A 195 19.15 -1.23 23.89
C TYR A 195 18.68 -0.88 25.31
N ASN A 196 18.50 -1.88 26.18
CA ASN A 196 17.91 -1.80 27.52
C ASN A 196 16.38 -1.53 27.57
N VAL A 197 15.71 -1.24 26.46
CA VAL A 197 14.26 -1.04 26.43
C VAL A 197 13.57 -2.20 25.68
N VAL A 198 14.15 -2.61 24.56
CA VAL A 198 13.63 -3.68 23.71
C VAL A 198 14.69 -4.77 23.56
N ASN A 199 14.24 -6.01 23.56
CA ASN A 199 15.05 -7.18 23.24
C ASN A 199 14.33 -8.01 22.17
N VAL A 200 14.98 -8.26 21.04
CA VAL A 200 14.46 -9.06 19.95
C VAL A 200 15.14 -10.42 19.94
N VAL A 201 14.37 -11.49 20.10
CA VAL A 201 14.84 -12.87 20.05
C VAL A 201 14.38 -13.48 18.73
N ALA A 202 15.33 -13.85 17.87
CA ALA A 202 15.08 -14.55 16.62
C ALA A 202 15.27 -16.05 16.80
N GLU A 203 14.22 -16.84 16.54
CA GLU A 203 14.23 -18.29 16.66
C GLU A 203 13.26 -18.93 15.65
N ASN A 204 13.74 -19.88 14.83
CA ASN A 204 12.91 -20.65 13.88
C ASN A 204 12.01 -19.80 12.98
N GLY A 205 12.52 -18.69 12.45
CA GLY A 205 11.77 -17.77 11.59
C GLY A 205 10.77 -16.87 12.33
N GLN A 206 10.80 -16.90 13.68
CA GLN A 206 10.02 -16.00 14.52
C GLN A 206 10.91 -14.93 15.13
N TYR A 207 10.42 -13.71 15.18
CA TYR A 207 11.01 -12.56 15.87
C TYR A 207 10.10 -12.18 17.03
N LYS A 208 10.55 -12.48 18.24
CA LYS A 208 9.82 -12.19 19.48
C LYS A 208 10.37 -10.90 20.07
N ILE A 209 9.57 -9.86 20.13
CA ILE A 209 9.94 -8.54 20.63
C ILE A 209 9.49 -8.43 22.07
N TYR A 210 10.44 -8.25 22.98
CA TYR A 210 10.21 -8.06 24.41
C TYR A 210 10.51 -6.62 24.81
N VAL A 211 9.80 -6.12 25.79
CA VAL A 211 10.12 -4.85 26.49
C VAL A 211 10.69 -5.20 27.86
N THR A 212 11.74 -4.52 28.26
CA THR A 212 12.40 -4.72 29.54
C THR A 212 11.40 -4.74 30.70
N LYS A 213 11.53 -5.71 31.60
CA LYS A 213 10.65 -6.01 32.75
C LYS A 213 9.32 -6.70 32.37
N LEU A 214 9.09 -7.07 31.12
CA LEU A 214 7.97 -7.91 30.73
C LEU A 214 8.47 -9.31 30.39
N ASP A 215 7.83 -10.33 30.98
CA ASP A 215 8.18 -11.74 30.75
C ASP A 215 7.60 -12.32 29.46
N GLN A 216 6.63 -11.63 28.87
CA GLN A 216 5.98 -12.04 27.65
C GLN A 216 6.32 -11.09 26.48
N PRO A 217 6.42 -11.60 25.26
CA PRO A 217 6.69 -10.75 24.11
C PRO A 217 5.53 -9.78 23.88
N VAL A 218 5.86 -8.55 23.60
CA VAL A 218 4.87 -7.52 23.22
C VAL A 218 4.37 -7.68 21.78
N LEU A 219 5.22 -8.25 20.92
CA LEU A 219 4.89 -8.59 19.53
C LEU A 219 5.64 -9.87 19.11
N VAL A 220 4.98 -10.70 18.30
CA VAL A 220 5.58 -11.87 17.65
C VAL A 220 5.33 -11.76 16.14
N ALA A 221 6.40 -11.61 15.38
CA ALA A 221 6.39 -11.63 13.93
C ALA A 221 6.97 -12.96 13.42
N THR A 222 6.22 -13.67 12.60
CA THR A 222 6.63 -14.96 12.02
C THR A 222 6.81 -14.80 10.53
N TYR A 223 7.97 -15.18 10.02
CA TYR A 223 8.27 -15.13 8.60
C TYR A 223 7.32 -16.06 7.83
N ASP A 224 6.72 -15.54 6.78
CA ASP A 224 5.82 -16.26 5.88
C ASP A 224 6.54 -16.53 4.56
N ALA A 225 7.02 -17.77 4.41
CA ALA A 225 7.75 -18.17 3.21
C ALA A 225 6.86 -18.40 2.00
N GLU A 226 5.55 -18.63 2.20
CA GLU A 226 4.60 -18.89 1.11
C GLU A 226 4.15 -17.58 0.47
N GLU A 227 3.97 -16.53 1.27
CA GLU A 227 3.58 -15.20 0.82
C GLU A 227 4.79 -14.33 0.42
N SER A 228 6.02 -14.72 0.77
CA SER A 228 7.24 -14.01 0.42
C SER A 228 7.73 -14.42 -0.97
N VAL A 229 8.03 -13.42 -1.80
CA VAL A 229 8.59 -13.59 -3.15
C VAL A 229 9.80 -12.68 -3.32
N ASP A 230 10.55 -12.79 -4.43
CA ASP A 230 11.88 -12.19 -4.62
C ASP A 230 12.07 -10.76 -4.11
N ASP A 231 11.09 -9.89 -4.30
CA ASP A 231 11.16 -8.48 -3.90
C ASP A 231 10.17 -8.12 -2.77
N ILE A 232 9.56 -9.13 -2.13
CA ILE A 232 8.56 -8.96 -1.07
C ILE A 232 8.84 -9.96 0.05
N GLU A 233 9.05 -9.45 1.27
CA GLU A 233 9.23 -10.25 2.48
C GLU A 233 8.05 -10.00 3.42
N ILE A 234 7.37 -11.04 3.82
CA ILE A 234 6.17 -10.98 4.67
C ILE A 234 6.44 -11.61 6.03
N PHE A 235 6.03 -10.93 7.08
CA PHE A 235 6.04 -11.44 8.45
C PHE A 235 4.63 -11.29 9.02
N GLN A 236 3.99 -12.40 9.30
CA GLN A 236 2.68 -12.41 9.97
C GLN A 236 2.83 -12.04 11.45
N ILE A 237 1.97 -11.19 11.96
CA ILE A 237 1.90 -10.88 13.39
C ILE A 237 1.06 -11.96 14.07
N THR A 238 1.75 -12.99 14.57
CA THR A 238 1.11 -14.20 15.09
C THR A 238 0.78 -14.12 16.58
N GLY A 239 1.23 -13.07 17.28
CA GLY A 239 0.96 -12.89 18.69
C GLY A 239 1.63 -11.70 19.34
N GLY A 240 1.62 -11.69 20.65
CA GLY A 240 2.18 -10.64 21.52
C GLY A 240 1.10 -9.89 22.30
N MET A 241 1.49 -9.29 23.43
CA MET A 241 0.56 -8.60 24.33
C MET A 241 -0.13 -7.40 23.68
N LEU A 242 0.50 -6.79 22.69
CA LEU A 242 0.02 -5.55 22.06
C LEU A 242 -0.82 -5.79 20.80
N SER A 243 -0.89 -7.03 20.32
CA SER A 243 -1.65 -7.41 19.13
C SER A 243 -2.91 -8.19 19.52
N LYS A 244 -4.05 -7.77 19.02
CA LYS A 244 -5.31 -8.50 19.13
C LYS A 244 -5.45 -9.45 17.95
N LYS A 245 -5.73 -10.72 18.23
CA LYS A 245 -6.02 -11.71 17.19
C LYS A 245 -7.38 -11.43 16.56
N GLN A 246 -7.41 -11.32 15.24
CA GLN A 246 -8.64 -11.21 14.46
C GLN A 246 -9.02 -12.60 13.89
N PRO A 247 -10.32 -12.95 13.84
CA PRO A 247 -10.74 -14.27 13.37
C PRO A 247 -10.54 -14.46 11.86
N ASN A 248 -10.57 -13.37 11.06
CA ASN A 248 -10.62 -13.43 9.60
C ASN A 248 -9.46 -12.70 8.90
N LYS A 249 -8.58 -12.06 9.66
CA LYS A 249 -7.42 -11.33 9.10
C LYS A 249 -6.22 -11.49 10.02
N ILE A 250 -5.06 -11.68 9.42
CA ILE A 250 -3.79 -11.73 10.12
C ILE A 250 -3.06 -10.44 9.82
N ALA A 251 -2.71 -9.70 10.88
CA ALA A 251 -1.87 -8.52 10.72
C ALA A 251 -0.50 -8.94 10.19
N ARG A 252 0.06 -8.18 9.25
CA ARG A 252 1.35 -8.51 8.64
C ARG A 252 2.25 -7.28 8.51
N LEU A 253 3.53 -7.52 8.70
CA LEU A 253 4.60 -6.59 8.38
C LEU A 253 5.19 -7.00 7.03
N GLU A 254 5.19 -6.10 6.09
CA GLU A 254 5.65 -6.29 4.72
C GLU A 254 6.85 -5.40 4.45
N PHE A 255 7.91 -5.96 3.87
CA PHE A 255 9.00 -5.23 3.27
C PHE A 255 8.96 -5.51 1.77
N ARG A 256 8.87 -4.45 0.96
CA ARG A 256 8.72 -4.58 -0.48
C ARG A 256 9.63 -3.63 -1.23
N ARG A 257 10.41 -4.16 -2.16
CA ARG A 257 11.17 -3.33 -3.10
C ARG A 257 10.22 -2.75 -4.14
N LEU A 258 10.31 -1.44 -4.33
CA LEU A 258 9.55 -0.76 -5.38
C LEU A 258 10.14 -1.03 -6.77
N GLY A 259 9.28 -1.01 -7.79
CA GLY A 259 9.69 -1.27 -9.17
C GLY A 259 10.79 -0.36 -9.70
N ASN A 260 10.95 0.85 -9.17
CA ASN A 260 12.07 1.76 -9.49
C ASN A 260 13.43 1.27 -8.94
N LYS A 261 13.44 0.22 -8.09
CA LYS A 261 14.61 -0.45 -7.49
C LYS A 261 15.48 0.40 -6.57
N GLU A 262 15.16 1.67 -6.35
CA GLU A 262 15.94 2.59 -5.51
C GLU A 262 15.46 2.67 -4.07
N ALA A 263 14.24 2.21 -3.83
CA ALA A 263 13.57 2.30 -2.54
C ALA A 263 12.79 1.03 -2.23
N PHE A 264 12.49 0.86 -0.96
CA PHE A 264 11.55 -0.16 -0.50
C PHE A 264 10.48 0.46 0.40
N ILE A 265 9.37 -0.22 0.50
CA ILE A 265 8.29 0.08 1.45
C ILE A 265 8.43 -0.86 2.63
N MET A 266 8.26 -0.32 3.83
CA MET A 266 7.92 -1.06 5.04
C MET A 266 6.47 -0.74 5.37
N ALA A 267 5.60 -1.76 5.37
CA ALA A 267 4.18 -1.58 5.60
C ALA A 267 3.67 -2.55 6.68
N LEU A 268 2.92 -2.02 7.63
CA LEU A 268 2.14 -2.81 8.59
C LEU A 268 0.68 -2.75 8.15
N HIS A 269 0.09 -3.91 7.88
CA HIS A 269 -1.30 -4.04 7.45
C HIS A 269 -2.15 -4.70 8.52
N ASP A 270 -3.40 -4.29 8.61
CA ASP A 270 -4.48 -4.89 9.41
C ASP A 270 -4.13 -5.12 10.89
N PHE A 271 -3.23 -4.32 11.45
CA PHE A 271 -2.86 -4.41 12.85
C PHE A 271 -4.01 -3.89 13.73
N GLU A 272 -4.51 -4.72 14.63
CA GLU A 272 -5.46 -4.33 15.67
C GLU A 272 -4.77 -4.29 17.03
N PRO A 273 -4.64 -3.09 17.65
CA PRO A 273 -4.03 -2.97 18.95
C PRO A 273 -4.91 -3.60 20.03
N ASN A 274 -4.29 -4.35 20.94
CA ASN A 274 -4.96 -4.92 22.11
C ASN A 274 -5.22 -3.90 23.22
N LEU A 275 -4.67 -2.69 23.11
CA LEU A 275 -4.93 -1.58 24.02
C LEU A 275 -6.23 -0.86 23.67
N PRO A 276 -6.92 -0.28 24.67
CA PRO A 276 -8.00 0.66 24.41
C PRO A 276 -7.55 1.75 23.42
N TRP A 277 -8.38 2.07 22.45
CA TRP A 277 -8.03 2.94 21.33
C TRP A 277 -7.39 4.26 21.74
N GLY A 278 -7.93 4.93 22.77
CA GLY A 278 -7.37 6.18 23.29
C GLY A 278 -5.93 6.00 23.81
N ILE A 279 -5.67 4.91 24.55
CA ILE A 279 -4.32 4.62 25.05
C ILE A 279 -3.37 4.35 23.89
N TYR A 280 -3.79 3.55 22.89
CA TYR A 280 -3.01 3.26 21.72
C TYR A 280 -2.58 4.54 20.98
N VAL A 281 -3.54 5.44 20.69
CA VAL A 281 -3.29 6.68 19.93
C VAL A 281 -2.28 7.59 20.61
N PHE A 282 -2.30 7.67 21.95
CA PHE A 282 -1.39 8.57 22.71
C PHE A 282 -0.07 7.91 23.12
N THR A 283 0.07 6.60 23.00
CA THR A 283 1.27 5.87 23.46
C THR A 283 1.96 5.11 22.35
N GLN A 284 1.34 4.05 21.84
CA GLN A 284 1.96 3.15 20.85
C GLN A 284 2.08 3.79 19.47
N ALA A 285 1.04 4.48 18.99
CA ALA A 285 1.05 5.04 17.65
C ALA A 285 2.17 6.06 17.43
N PRO A 286 2.44 7.01 18.37
CA PRO A 286 3.59 7.91 18.29
C PRO A 286 4.94 7.18 18.38
N LEU A 287 5.04 6.14 19.21
CA LEU A 287 6.27 5.35 19.33
C LEU A 287 6.58 4.60 18.05
N HIS A 288 5.60 3.93 17.43
CA HIS A 288 5.77 3.27 16.14
C HIS A 288 6.20 4.27 15.06
N ALA A 289 5.54 5.44 15.00
CA ALA A 289 5.91 6.48 14.05
C ALA A 289 7.36 6.97 14.25
N LEU A 290 7.81 7.10 15.49
CA LEU A 290 9.18 7.48 15.83
C LEU A 290 10.20 6.40 15.40
N VAL A 291 9.96 5.14 15.77
CA VAL A 291 10.82 4.00 15.39
C VAL A 291 10.97 3.92 13.87
N ASN A 292 9.86 3.99 13.15
CA ASN A 292 9.88 3.96 11.69
C ASN A 292 10.65 5.14 11.10
N ARG A 293 10.52 6.33 11.70
CA ARG A 293 11.26 7.53 11.28
C ARG A 293 12.76 7.38 11.47
N ILE A 294 13.18 6.84 12.62
CA ILE A 294 14.61 6.62 12.92
C ILE A 294 15.15 5.55 11.96
N TYR A 295 14.40 4.48 11.70
CA TYR A 295 14.82 3.47 10.72
C TYR A 295 14.95 4.03 9.30
N GLN A 296 14.08 4.94 8.86
CA GLN A 296 14.27 5.64 7.59
C GLN A 296 15.58 6.43 7.55
N VAL A 297 15.92 7.10 8.64
CA VAL A 297 17.20 7.85 8.75
C VAL A 297 18.38 6.89 8.69
N GLU A 298 18.31 5.76 9.37
CA GLU A 298 19.32 4.69 9.33
C GLU A 298 19.56 4.21 7.88
N MET A 299 18.50 3.94 7.14
CA MET A 299 18.60 3.52 5.73
C MET A 299 19.22 4.60 4.84
N ILE A 300 19.01 5.88 5.14
CA ILE A 300 19.64 6.99 4.42
C ILE A 300 21.15 7.02 4.71
N ILE A 301 21.55 6.84 5.96
CA ILE A 301 22.96 6.82 6.36
C ILE A 301 23.67 5.64 5.71
N SER A 302 23.11 4.43 5.85
CA SER A 302 23.66 3.20 5.26
C SER A 302 23.81 3.30 3.74
N ARG A 303 22.91 4.02 3.04
CA ARG A 303 23.03 4.26 1.59
C ARG A 303 24.27 5.07 1.24
N HIS A 304 24.73 5.95 2.11
CA HIS A 304 25.91 6.80 1.86
C HIS A 304 27.23 6.12 2.23
N GLU A 305 27.22 5.27 3.27
CA GLU A 305 28.43 4.57 3.71
C GLU A 305 28.96 3.54 2.69
N TYR A 306 28.09 2.99 1.85
CA TYR A 306 28.48 2.04 0.79
C TYR A 306 28.87 2.71 -0.55
N ARG A 307 28.99 4.06 -0.59
CA ARG A 307 29.44 4.80 -1.78
C ARG A 307 30.92 5.21 -1.74
N GLU A 308 31.60 4.93 -0.65
CA GLU A 308 33.06 5.08 -0.51
C GLU A 308 33.76 3.71 -0.69
#